data_30252260fe49190270b3761d69c0d87b
#
_entry.id   30252260fe49190270b3761d69c0d87b
#
_cell.length_a   1.000
_cell.length_b   1.000
_cell.length_c   1.000
_cell.angle_alpha   90.00
_cell.angle_beta   90.00
_cell.angle_gamma   90.00
#
_symmetry.space_group_name_H-M   'P 1'
#
loop_
_entity.id
_entity.type
_entity.pdbx_description
1 polymer ?
#
loop_
_entity_poly.entity_id
_entity_poly.type
_entity_poly.pdbx_seq_one_letter_code
_entity_poly.pdbx_strand_id
1 'polypeptide(L)'
;MVERLVPAGLWELFQRVVPAAPVRPQGGGRRRFGDRQVLAAIVFVATTGCTWRQLPPGLGPSGSTAHWRFTEWSRARVWGKLHRLVLDELGARGALDWSRCAIDSVNMRAAKGGTFTGPNPVDRGKKGSKIHLITERTGLPLSIGISAANTHDSQGLEPLVRGIPPIRSRRGPRRRQPAKLHGDKGYDYERLRRWLRSRSITPRIARRGIESSQRLGHHRWTVERTVAWFAGCRRLHRRYERKAEHFLAFAGIAATLICYRRLAR
;
A
#
# COMPACT_ATOMS: atom_id res chain seq x y z
N MET A 1 -1.27 -19.44 -15.86
CA MET A 1 -0.92 -18.01 -15.64
C MET A 1 -1.75 -17.38 -14.52
N VAL A 2 -3.08 -17.52 -14.56
CA VAL A 2 -3.99 -16.95 -13.53
C VAL A 2 -3.63 -17.43 -12.13
N GLU A 3 -3.44 -18.70 -11.90
CA GLU A 3 -3.12 -19.27 -10.58
C GLU A 3 -1.79 -18.82 -10.01
N ARG A 4 -0.78 -18.60 -10.87
CA ARG A 4 0.51 -18.04 -10.45
C ARG A 4 0.38 -16.59 -9.96
N LEU A 5 -0.49 -15.80 -10.58
CA LEU A 5 -0.73 -14.40 -10.21
C LEU A 5 -1.69 -14.27 -9.02
N VAL A 6 -2.66 -15.18 -8.93
CA VAL A 6 -3.68 -15.23 -7.88
C VAL A 6 -3.77 -16.67 -7.34
N PRO A 7 -2.84 -17.06 -6.43
CA PRO A 7 -2.91 -18.35 -5.75
C PRO A 7 -4.21 -18.55 -4.98
N ALA A 8 -4.59 -19.79 -4.72
CA ALA A 8 -5.86 -20.14 -4.07
C ALA A 8 -6.12 -19.35 -2.78
N GLY A 9 -5.15 -19.31 -1.86
CA GLY A 9 -5.34 -18.61 -0.60
C GLY A 9 -5.49 -17.08 -0.76
N LEU A 10 -4.87 -16.45 -1.78
CA LEU A 10 -5.13 -15.04 -2.09
C LEU A 10 -6.53 -14.84 -2.66
N TRP A 11 -6.98 -15.78 -3.49
CA TRP A 11 -8.31 -15.79 -4.07
C TRP A 11 -9.39 -15.91 -2.99
N GLU A 12 -9.24 -16.82 -2.05
CA GLU A 12 -10.15 -17.00 -0.92
C GLU A 12 -10.30 -15.71 -0.08
N LEU A 13 -9.20 -15.03 0.19
CA LEU A 13 -9.24 -13.73 0.89
C LEU A 13 -9.92 -12.66 0.05
N PHE A 14 -9.69 -12.65 -1.27
CA PHE A 14 -10.30 -11.68 -2.18
C PHE A 14 -11.82 -11.86 -2.29
N GLN A 15 -12.31 -13.09 -2.36
CA GLN A 15 -13.74 -13.39 -2.39
C GLN A 15 -14.52 -12.80 -1.21
N ARG A 16 -13.87 -12.66 -0.06
CA ARG A 16 -14.48 -12.08 1.15
C ARG A 16 -14.67 -10.56 1.10
N VAL A 17 -14.07 -9.87 0.13
CA VAL A 17 -14.09 -8.40 0.03
C VAL A 17 -14.57 -7.87 -1.31
N VAL A 18 -14.60 -8.69 -2.34
CA VAL A 18 -15.12 -8.29 -3.65
C VAL A 18 -16.63 -8.07 -3.57
N PRO A 19 -17.16 -6.95 -4.11
CA PRO A 19 -18.59 -6.73 -4.17
C PRO A 19 -19.29 -7.80 -5.01
N ALA A 20 -20.48 -8.20 -4.59
CA ALA A 20 -21.33 -9.07 -5.42
C ALA A 20 -21.56 -8.42 -6.79
N ALA A 21 -21.59 -9.27 -7.83
CA ALA A 21 -21.92 -8.79 -9.17
C ALA A 21 -23.36 -8.23 -9.19
N PRO A 22 -23.60 -7.07 -9.81
CA PRO A 22 -24.95 -6.54 -9.91
C PRO A 22 -25.83 -7.52 -10.71
N VAL A 23 -26.99 -7.80 -10.16
CA VAL A 23 -28.02 -8.60 -10.85
C VAL A 23 -28.54 -7.80 -12.04
N ARG A 24 -28.67 -8.42 -13.20
CA ARG A 24 -29.28 -7.81 -14.38
C ARG A 24 -30.77 -8.14 -14.40
N PRO A 25 -31.68 -7.16 -14.23
CA PRO A 25 -33.10 -7.41 -14.13
C PRO A 25 -33.70 -8.08 -15.36
N GLN A 26 -33.15 -7.78 -16.54
CA GLN A 26 -33.69 -8.24 -17.83
C GLN A 26 -33.09 -9.55 -18.37
N GLY A 27 -32.11 -10.13 -17.64
CA GLY A 27 -31.37 -11.28 -18.18
C GLY A 27 -30.60 -10.96 -19.47
N GLY A 28 -29.88 -11.95 -20.01
CA GLY A 28 -29.20 -11.82 -21.29
C GLY A 28 -27.91 -11.02 -21.30
N GLY A 29 -27.32 -10.83 -22.47
CA GLY A 29 -26.04 -10.14 -22.70
C GLY A 29 -24.80 -11.02 -22.48
N ARG A 30 -23.62 -10.49 -22.85
CA ARG A 30 -22.35 -11.22 -22.74
C ARG A 30 -22.03 -11.56 -21.28
N ARG A 31 -21.68 -12.84 -21.03
CA ARG A 31 -21.25 -13.31 -19.70
C ARG A 31 -20.07 -12.50 -19.18
N ARG A 32 -20.14 -12.08 -17.91
CA ARG A 32 -19.07 -11.36 -17.24
C ARG A 32 -17.86 -12.27 -17.03
N PHE A 33 -16.64 -11.77 -17.27
CA PHE A 33 -15.42 -12.51 -16.93
C PHE A 33 -15.36 -12.79 -15.42
N GLY A 34 -14.88 -13.98 -15.06
CA GLY A 34 -14.69 -14.37 -13.66
C GLY A 34 -13.77 -13.42 -12.91
N ASP A 35 -14.12 -13.13 -11.66
CA ASP A 35 -13.39 -12.15 -10.83
C ASP A 35 -11.94 -12.57 -10.61
N ARG A 36 -11.62 -13.86 -10.53
CA ARG A 36 -10.24 -14.37 -10.41
C ARG A 36 -9.39 -14.03 -11.64
N GLN A 37 -9.94 -14.16 -12.84
CA GLN A 37 -9.26 -13.80 -14.09
C GLN A 37 -9.00 -12.29 -14.15
N VAL A 38 -10.01 -11.49 -13.79
CA VAL A 38 -9.88 -10.02 -13.74
C VAL A 38 -8.86 -9.59 -12.69
N LEU A 39 -8.87 -10.20 -11.50
CA LEU A 39 -7.87 -9.94 -10.48
C LEU A 39 -6.46 -10.27 -10.97
N ALA A 40 -6.29 -11.41 -11.65
CA ALA A 40 -5.00 -11.78 -12.24
C ALA A 40 -4.53 -10.76 -13.28
N ALA A 41 -5.43 -10.26 -14.13
CA ALA A 41 -5.13 -9.21 -15.09
C ALA A 41 -4.67 -7.90 -14.40
N ILE A 42 -5.34 -7.51 -13.30
CA ILE A 42 -4.97 -6.31 -12.52
C ILE A 42 -3.61 -6.51 -11.84
N VAL A 43 -3.37 -7.67 -11.21
CA VAL A 43 -2.08 -8.01 -10.59
C VAL A 43 -0.97 -8.04 -11.65
N PHE A 44 -1.24 -8.55 -12.85
CA PHE A 44 -0.29 -8.51 -13.96
C PHE A 44 0.10 -7.08 -14.32
N VAL A 45 -0.86 -6.17 -14.51
CA VAL A 45 -0.59 -4.74 -14.76
C VAL A 45 0.19 -4.11 -13.61
N ALA A 46 -0.16 -4.40 -12.36
CA ALA A 46 0.52 -3.88 -11.18
C ALA A 46 2.00 -4.30 -11.14
N THR A 47 2.29 -5.56 -11.44
CA THR A 47 3.64 -6.15 -11.31
C THR A 47 4.52 -5.87 -12.52
N THR A 48 3.98 -5.90 -13.73
CA THR A 48 4.76 -5.66 -14.96
C THR A 48 4.89 -4.19 -15.33
N GLY A 49 3.96 -3.35 -14.86
CA GLY A 49 3.90 -1.93 -15.21
C GLY A 49 3.37 -1.66 -16.64
N CYS A 50 2.92 -2.68 -17.37
CA CYS A 50 2.37 -2.52 -18.71
C CYS A 50 1.12 -1.62 -18.72
N THR A 51 0.78 -1.07 -19.88
CA THR A 51 -0.48 -0.37 -20.04
C THR A 51 -1.64 -1.37 -20.12
N TRP A 52 -2.86 -0.90 -19.82
CA TRP A 52 -4.04 -1.74 -19.94
C TRP A 52 -4.24 -2.30 -21.37
N ARG A 53 -3.79 -1.57 -22.41
CA ARG A 53 -3.86 -2.03 -23.81
C ARG A 53 -2.90 -3.18 -24.13
N GLN A 54 -1.82 -3.31 -23.35
CA GLN A 54 -0.80 -4.37 -23.51
C GLN A 54 -1.11 -5.62 -22.67
N LEU A 55 -2.32 -5.69 -22.09
CA LEU A 55 -2.72 -6.86 -21.32
C LEU A 55 -2.79 -8.08 -22.24
N PRO A 56 -2.07 -9.19 -21.94
CA PRO A 56 -2.08 -10.39 -22.77
C PRO A 56 -3.47 -11.01 -22.87
N PRO A 57 -3.94 -11.39 -24.08
CA PRO A 57 -5.26 -12.04 -24.29
C PRO A 57 -5.44 -13.33 -23.47
N GLY A 58 -4.35 -14.06 -23.21
CA GLY A 58 -4.37 -15.30 -22.42
C GLY A 58 -4.76 -15.14 -20.94
N LEU A 59 -4.94 -13.90 -20.45
CA LEU A 59 -5.54 -13.63 -19.13
C LEU A 59 -7.08 -13.59 -19.17
N GLY A 60 -7.69 -13.55 -20.37
CA GLY A 60 -9.12 -13.57 -20.59
C GLY A 60 -9.76 -12.19 -20.78
N PRO A 61 -9.81 -11.30 -19.77
CA PRO A 61 -10.47 -10.01 -19.95
C PRO A 61 -9.64 -9.06 -20.83
N SER A 62 -10.34 -8.23 -21.62
CA SER A 62 -9.68 -7.10 -22.31
C SER A 62 -9.15 -6.07 -21.31
N GLY A 63 -8.19 -5.24 -21.74
CA GLY A 63 -7.65 -4.18 -20.91
C GLY A 63 -8.70 -3.16 -20.45
N SER A 64 -9.70 -2.85 -21.29
CA SER A 64 -10.83 -1.99 -20.90
C SER A 64 -11.71 -2.63 -19.83
N THR A 65 -12.01 -3.91 -19.96
CA THR A 65 -12.78 -4.67 -18.96
C THR A 65 -12.02 -4.72 -17.62
N ALA A 66 -10.74 -5.05 -17.65
CA ALA A 66 -9.90 -5.10 -16.44
C ALA A 66 -9.79 -3.72 -15.77
N HIS A 67 -9.62 -2.64 -16.54
CA HIS A 67 -9.58 -1.27 -16.02
C HIS A 67 -10.92 -0.81 -15.43
N TRP A 68 -12.04 -1.17 -16.06
CA TRP A 68 -13.36 -0.86 -15.52
C TRP A 68 -13.58 -1.53 -14.16
N ARG A 69 -13.24 -2.82 -14.05
CA ARG A 69 -13.32 -3.57 -12.78
C ARG A 69 -12.35 -3.04 -11.72
N PHE A 70 -11.13 -2.68 -12.12
CA PHE A 70 -10.18 -2.01 -11.22
C PHE A 70 -10.77 -0.72 -10.65
N THR A 71 -11.45 0.08 -11.47
CA THR A 71 -12.12 1.31 -11.05
C THR A 71 -13.27 1.03 -10.09
N GLU A 72 -14.12 0.05 -10.40
CA GLU A 72 -15.23 -0.41 -9.55
C GLU A 72 -14.71 -0.83 -8.17
N TRP A 73 -13.71 -1.70 -8.14
CA TRP A 73 -13.13 -2.23 -6.91
C TRP A 73 -12.35 -1.19 -6.11
N SER A 74 -11.74 -0.22 -6.78
CA SER A 74 -11.07 0.90 -6.11
C SER A 74 -12.07 1.80 -5.38
N ARG A 75 -13.21 2.13 -6.02
CA ARG A 75 -14.31 2.87 -5.37
C ARG A 75 -14.90 2.12 -4.18
N ALA A 76 -15.03 0.80 -4.27
CA ALA A 76 -15.48 -0.06 -3.19
C ALA A 76 -14.43 -0.32 -2.09
N ARG A 77 -13.22 0.30 -2.22
CA ARG A 77 -12.08 0.16 -1.29
C ARG A 77 -11.62 -1.29 -1.09
N VAL A 78 -11.78 -2.14 -2.10
CA VAL A 78 -11.44 -3.57 -2.05
C VAL A 78 -9.98 -3.79 -1.69
N TRP A 79 -9.07 -2.99 -2.24
CA TRP A 79 -7.63 -3.15 -2.04
C TRP A 79 -7.20 -2.94 -0.59
N GLY A 80 -7.75 -1.94 0.09
CA GLY A 80 -7.50 -1.72 1.51
C GLY A 80 -8.12 -2.79 2.40
N LYS A 81 -9.33 -3.28 2.04
CA LYS A 81 -9.99 -4.39 2.74
C LYS A 81 -9.18 -5.69 2.59
N LEU A 82 -8.69 -5.99 1.38
CA LEU A 82 -7.88 -7.17 1.10
C LEU A 82 -6.55 -7.12 1.88
N HIS A 83 -5.85 -5.97 1.84
CA HIS A 83 -4.63 -5.78 2.61
C HIS A 83 -4.86 -6.03 4.11
N ARG A 84 -5.94 -5.48 4.66
CA ARG A 84 -6.33 -5.72 6.06
C ARG A 84 -6.55 -7.21 6.35
N LEU A 85 -7.24 -7.95 5.47
CA LEU A 85 -7.45 -9.39 5.67
C LEU A 85 -6.13 -10.17 5.69
N VAL A 86 -5.20 -9.86 4.78
CA VAL A 86 -3.87 -10.48 4.79
C VAL A 86 -3.10 -10.16 6.07
N LEU A 87 -3.19 -8.91 6.56
CA LEU A 87 -2.61 -8.53 7.85
C LEU A 87 -3.29 -9.26 9.03
N ASP A 88 -4.60 -9.47 8.98
CA ASP A 88 -5.35 -10.23 9.99
C ASP A 88 -4.86 -11.69 10.05
N GLU A 89 -4.61 -12.34 8.91
CA GLU A 89 -4.06 -13.70 8.88
C GLU A 89 -2.62 -13.76 9.42
N LEU A 90 -1.77 -12.79 9.05
CA LEU A 90 -0.41 -12.67 9.59
C LEU A 90 -0.42 -12.44 11.11
N GLY A 91 -1.29 -11.56 11.59
CA GLY A 91 -1.42 -11.25 13.00
C GLY A 91 -1.95 -12.44 13.81
N ALA A 92 -2.92 -13.20 13.28
CA ALA A 92 -3.42 -14.43 13.89
C ALA A 92 -2.33 -15.49 14.04
N ARG A 93 -1.38 -15.58 13.09
CA ARG A 93 -0.21 -16.46 13.18
C ARG A 93 0.91 -15.91 14.09
N GLY A 94 0.79 -14.67 14.60
CA GLY A 94 1.85 -14.01 15.37
C GLY A 94 3.05 -13.57 14.52
N ALA A 95 2.88 -13.45 13.21
CA ALA A 95 3.95 -13.11 12.27
C ALA A 95 4.22 -11.59 12.15
N LEU A 96 3.53 -10.75 12.93
CA LEU A 96 3.72 -9.30 12.98
C LEU A 96 4.41 -8.89 14.28
N ASP A 97 5.54 -8.19 14.17
CA ASP A 97 6.29 -7.70 15.34
C ASP A 97 5.95 -6.22 15.61
N TRP A 98 5.20 -5.99 16.66
CA TRP A 98 4.74 -4.68 17.11
C TRP A 98 5.72 -3.93 18.01
N SER A 99 6.90 -4.48 18.29
CA SER A 99 7.89 -3.85 19.16
C SER A 99 8.36 -2.51 18.63
N ARG A 100 8.34 -2.32 17.30
CA ARG A 100 8.63 -1.06 16.63
C ARG A 100 8.03 -1.01 15.23
N CYS A 101 7.77 0.20 14.77
CA CYS A 101 7.47 0.52 13.38
C CYS A 101 8.46 1.53 12.83
N ALA A 102 8.56 1.62 11.52
CA ALA A 102 9.30 2.68 10.83
C ALA A 102 8.37 3.38 9.84
N ILE A 103 8.51 4.71 9.74
CA ILE A 103 7.80 5.56 8.78
C ILE A 103 8.78 6.13 7.77
N ASP A 104 8.38 6.16 6.51
CA ASP A 104 9.12 6.81 5.43
C ASP A 104 8.19 7.20 4.29
N SER A 105 8.73 7.98 3.35
CA SER A 105 8.03 8.35 2.13
C SER A 105 8.94 8.23 0.91
N VAL A 106 8.34 7.95 -0.23
CA VAL A 106 9.05 7.89 -1.51
C VAL A 106 8.35 8.74 -2.56
N ASN A 107 9.14 9.56 -3.27
CA ASN A 107 8.65 10.40 -4.35
C ASN A 107 8.52 9.61 -5.64
N MET A 108 7.40 9.77 -6.34
CA MET A 108 7.11 9.17 -7.64
C MET A 108 6.76 10.26 -8.64
N ARG A 109 7.40 10.23 -9.81
CA ARG A 109 7.06 11.14 -10.90
C ARG A 109 5.64 10.85 -11.41
N ALA A 110 4.80 11.89 -11.54
CA ALA A 110 3.45 11.80 -12.07
C ALA A 110 3.44 12.21 -13.56
N ALA A 111 3.45 11.22 -14.45
CA ALA A 111 3.57 11.46 -15.90
C ALA A 111 2.42 12.28 -16.49
N LYS A 112 1.20 12.11 -15.93
CA LYS A 112 -0.03 12.76 -16.44
C LYS A 112 -0.65 13.78 -15.47
N GLY A 113 0.04 14.08 -14.35
CA GLY A 113 -0.53 14.91 -13.28
C GLY A 113 -1.77 14.26 -12.63
N GLY A 114 -2.65 15.07 -12.09
CA GLY A 114 -3.92 14.64 -11.45
C GLY A 114 -4.02 15.05 -10.00
N THR A 115 -5.03 14.51 -9.28
CA THR A 115 -5.24 14.79 -7.85
C THR A 115 -4.07 14.28 -7.00
N PHE A 116 -3.70 15.02 -5.95
CA PHE A 116 -2.51 14.76 -5.13
C PHE A 116 -1.20 14.66 -5.95
N THR A 117 -1.03 15.59 -6.91
CA THR A 117 0.25 15.84 -7.55
C THR A 117 0.70 17.28 -7.29
N GLY A 118 2.00 17.48 -7.17
CA GLY A 118 2.62 18.79 -6.97
C GLY A 118 4.06 18.80 -7.47
N PRO A 119 4.74 19.95 -7.46
CA PRO A 119 6.14 20.05 -7.86
C PRO A 119 7.00 19.15 -6.97
N ASN A 120 7.82 18.30 -7.60
CA ASN A 120 8.69 17.37 -6.88
C ASN A 120 10.04 18.03 -6.58
N PRO A 121 10.38 18.29 -5.33
CA PRO A 121 11.63 18.96 -4.97
C PRO A 121 12.89 18.15 -5.33
N VAL A 122 12.77 16.82 -5.44
CA VAL A 122 13.89 15.93 -5.80
C VAL A 122 13.94 15.59 -7.30
N ASP A 123 13.00 16.10 -8.12
CA ASP A 123 12.97 15.89 -9.58
C ASP A 123 12.74 17.22 -10.31
N ARG A 124 13.55 18.24 -9.99
CA ARG A 124 13.57 19.55 -10.67
C ARG A 124 12.18 20.19 -10.83
N GLY A 125 11.32 20.07 -9.81
CA GLY A 125 9.97 20.65 -9.84
C GLY A 125 8.96 19.96 -10.74
N LYS A 126 9.30 18.84 -11.39
CA LYS A 126 8.34 18.07 -12.20
C LYS A 126 7.20 17.55 -11.34
N LYS A 127 6.01 17.41 -11.95
CA LYS A 127 4.82 16.90 -11.23
C LYS A 127 5.10 15.51 -10.65
N GLY A 128 4.87 15.35 -9.36
CA GLY A 128 5.07 14.10 -8.61
C GLY A 128 4.05 13.89 -7.51
N SER A 129 4.07 12.70 -6.96
CA SER A 129 3.32 12.29 -5.76
C SER A 129 4.25 11.56 -4.82
N LYS A 130 3.89 11.50 -3.54
CA LYS A 130 4.56 10.67 -2.53
C LYS A 130 3.69 9.47 -2.18
N ILE A 131 4.34 8.33 -1.97
CA ILE A 131 3.78 7.21 -1.24
C ILE A 131 4.39 7.26 0.16
N HIS A 132 3.55 7.32 1.18
CA HIS A 132 3.93 7.25 2.58
C HIS A 132 3.65 5.86 3.11
N LEU A 133 4.56 5.32 3.91
CA LEU A 133 4.50 3.96 4.44
C LEU A 133 4.79 3.93 5.93
N ILE A 134 4.03 3.12 6.67
CA ILE A 134 4.43 2.60 7.98
C ILE A 134 4.59 1.10 7.86
N THR A 135 5.75 0.60 8.28
CA THR A 135 6.06 -0.82 8.32
C THR A 135 6.26 -1.28 9.75
N GLU A 136 5.90 -2.54 10.07
CA GLU A 136 6.31 -3.16 11.32
C GLU A 136 7.80 -3.54 11.28
N ARG A 137 8.33 -4.11 12.36
CA ARG A 137 9.76 -4.37 12.56
C ARG A 137 10.42 -5.16 11.43
N THR A 138 9.74 -6.11 10.82
CA THR A 138 10.29 -6.94 9.73
C THR A 138 10.06 -6.36 8.34
N GLY A 139 9.46 -5.17 8.23
CA GLY A 139 9.26 -4.43 7.00
C GLY A 139 7.90 -4.68 6.32
N LEU A 140 6.97 -5.40 6.95
CA LEU A 140 5.65 -5.57 6.37
C LEU A 140 4.84 -4.27 6.47
N PRO A 141 4.26 -3.77 5.36
CA PRO A 141 3.50 -2.53 5.37
C PRO A 141 2.20 -2.67 6.17
N LEU A 142 2.03 -1.83 7.19
CA LEU A 142 0.82 -1.75 8.02
C LEU A 142 -0.16 -0.69 7.53
N SER A 143 0.37 0.43 7.04
CA SER A 143 -0.43 1.57 6.57
C SER A 143 0.25 2.25 5.39
N ILE A 144 -0.57 2.73 4.46
CA ILE A 144 -0.13 3.38 3.22
C ILE A 144 -0.96 4.63 3.00
N GLY A 145 -0.30 5.70 2.60
CA GLY A 145 -0.95 6.94 2.21
C GLY A 145 -0.29 7.55 0.97
N ILE A 146 -0.96 8.49 0.35
CA ILE A 146 -0.42 9.25 -0.78
C ILE A 146 -0.64 10.74 -0.56
N SER A 147 0.29 11.55 -1.07
CA SER A 147 0.18 13.02 -1.09
C SER A 147 0.80 13.59 -2.36
N ALA A 148 0.68 14.90 -2.54
CA ALA A 148 1.46 15.63 -3.53
C ALA A 148 2.96 15.59 -3.15
N ALA A 149 3.86 15.62 -4.15
CA ALA A 149 5.31 15.50 -3.88
C ALA A 149 5.87 16.64 -3.04
N ASN A 150 5.28 17.83 -3.09
CA ASN A 150 5.66 19.00 -2.29
C ASN A 150 5.06 19.00 -0.87
N THR A 151 4.21 18.04 -0.53
CA THR A 151 3.70 17.90 0.85
C THR A 151 4.83 17.50 1.77
N HIS A 152 5.00 18.18 2.89
CA HIS A 152 6.04 17.84 3.86
C HIS A 152 5.74 16.50 4.54
N ASP A 153 6.75 15.64 4.71
CA ASP A 153 6.59 14.27 5.21
C ASP A 153 5.92 14.19 6.58
N SER A 154 6.20 15.17 7.45
CA SER A 154 5.57 15.27 8.77
C SER A 154 4.04 15.29 8.77
N GLN A 155 3.42 15.78 7.67
CA GLN A 155 1.96 15.80 7.54
C GLN A 155 1.38 14.39 7.33
N GLY A 156 2.18 13.45 6.87
CA GLY A 156 1.78 12.05 6.67
C GLY A 156 1.76 11.23 7.97
N LEU A 157 2.45 11.63 9.03
CA LEU A 157 2.64 10.79 10.22
C LEU A 157 1.32 10.47 10.92
N GLU A 158 0.54 11.46 11.30
CA GLU A 158 -0.72 11.24 12.02
C GLU A 158 -1.75 10.46 11.21
N PRO A 159 -2.03 10.80 9.93
CA PRO A 159 -2.93 10.04 9.09
C PRO A 159 -2.51 8.57 8.94
N LEU A 160 -1.21 8.31 8.77
CA LEU A 160 -0.70 6.94 8.61
C LEU A 160 -0.84 6.12 9.89
N VAL A 161 -0.50 6.69 11.05
CA VAL A 161 -0.65 5.98 12.35
C VAL A 161 -2.14 5.70 12.61
N ARG A 162 -3.04 6.66 12.35
CA ARG A 162 -4.48 6.46 12.44
C ARG A 162 -4.99 5.42 11.42
N GLY A 163 -4.32 5.35 10.26
CA GLY A 163 -4.62 4.43 9.17
C GLY A 163 -4.22 2.97 9.43
N ILE A 164 -3.43 2.67 10.48
CA ILE A 164 -3.14 1.29 10.86
C ILE A 164 -4.46 0.61 11.25
N PRO A 165 -4.90 -0.45 10.53
CA PRO A 165 -6.15 -1.12 10.85
C PRO A 165 -6.03 -1.90 12.18
N PRO A 166 -7.15 -2.14 12.88
CA PRO A 166 -7.15 -3.06 14.01
C PRO A 166 -6.95 -4.49 13.50
N ILE A 167 -5.74 -5.03 13.69
CA ILE A 167 -5.28 -6.32 13.17
C ILE A 167 -5.45 -7.40 14.24
N ARG A 168 -5.91 -8.59 13.85
CA ARG A 168 -6.04 -9.76 14.73
C ARG A 168 -4.70 -10.06 15.39
N SER A 169 -4.74 -10.45 16.66
CA SER A 169 -3.59 -10.98 17.40
C SER A 169 -3.72 -12.49 17.51
N ARG A 170 -2.60 -13.18 17.72
CA ARG A 170 -2.59 -14.61 18.03
C ARG A 170 -3.35 -14.90 19.33
N ARG A 171 -3.18 -14.02 20.32
CA ARG A 171 -3.88 -14.06 21.61
C ARG A 171 -4.27 -12.62 22.00
N GLY A 172 -5.45 -12.44 22.57
CA GLY A 172 -5.92 -11.15 23.06
C GLY A 172 -6.56 -10.23 21.99
N PRO A 173 -6.76 -8.95 22.31
CA PRO A 173 -7.50 -8.02 21.47
C PRO A 173 -6.75 -7.68 20.16
N ARG A 174 -7.48 -7.12 19.20
CA ARG A 174 -6.89 -6.60 17.97
C ARG A 174 -5.87 -5.48 18.28
N ARG A 175 -4.73 -5.51 17.61
CA ARG A 175 -3.65 -4.52 17.79
C ARG A 175 -3.64 -3.52 16.63
N ARG A 176 -3.33 -2.26 16.94
CA ARG A 176 -3.17 -1.19 15.95
C ARG A 176 -2.10 -0.16 16.34
N GLN A 177 -1.41 -0.39 17.42
CA GLN A 177 -0.41 0.53 17.95
C GLN A 177 0.92 -0.20 18.12
N PRO A 178 2.00 0.28 17.49
CA PRO A 178 3.35 -0.19 17.76
C PRO A 178 3.85 0.37 19.10
N ALA A 179 4.77 -0.33 19.75
CA ALA A 179 5.38 0.19 20.97
C ALA A 179 6.29 1.42 20.68
N LYS A 180 6.95 1.45 19.52
CA LYS A 180 7.88 2.52 19.12
C LYS A 180 7.67 2.88 17.66
N LEU A 181 7.84 4.16 17.29
CA LEU A 181 7.86 4.63 15.91
C LEU A 181 9.20 5.28 15.59
N HIS A 182 9.91 4.73 14.61
CA HIS A 182 11.13 5.27 14.05
C HIS A 182 10.84 6.14 12.83
N GLY A 183 11.42 7.32 12.76
CA GLY A 183 11.31 8.25 11.64
C GLY A 183 12.60 9.06 11.48
N ASP A 184 12.77 9.67 10.32
CA ASP A 184 13.89 10.53 10.04
C ASP A 184 13.72 11.96 10.61
N LYS A 185 14.70 12.83 10.35
CA LYS A 185 14.70 14.25 10.77
C LYS A 185 13.55 15.06 10.15
N GLY A 186 12.94 14.59 9.04
CA GLY A 186 11.76 15.20 8.43
C GLY A 186 10.53 15.15 9.32
N TYR A 187 10.48 14.20 10.25
CA TYR A 187 9.38 14.06 11.22
C TYR A 187 9.68 14.71 12.58
N ASP A 188 10.83 15.38 12.75
CA ASP A 188 11.26 15.96 14.04
C ASP A 188 10.51 17.25 14.36
N TYR A 189 9.34 17.10 14.91
CA TYR A 189 8.48 18.16 15.44
C TYR A 189 7.97 17.77 16.82
N GLU A 190 8.11 18.68 17.82
CA GLU A 190 7.69 18.39 19.20
C GLU A 190 6.18 18.08 19.28
N ARG A 191 5.35 18.72 18.44
CA ARG A 191 3.92 18.41 18.32
C ARG A 191 3.69 16.92 17.99
N LEU A 192 4.44 16.36 17.02
CA LEU A 192 4.31 14.97 16.62
C LEU A 192 4.83 14.01 17.70
N ARG A 193 5.90 14.37 18.41
CA ARG A 193 6.42 13.59 19.55
C ARG A 193 5.41 13.53 20.68
N ARG A 194 4.82 14.66 21.06
CA ARG A 194 3.74 14.71 22.06
C ARG A 194 2.53 13.91 21.65
N TRP A 195 2.11 14.04 20.37
CA TRP A 195 0.98 13.29 19.83
C TRP A 195 1.24 11.78 19.84
N LEU A 196 2.43 11.29 19.51
CA LEU A 196 2.77 9.87 19.59
C LEU A 196 2.73 9.36 21.05
N ARG A 197 3.30 10.15 22.01
CA ARG A 197 3.26 9.79 23.43
C ARG A 197 1.82 9.71 23.96
N SER A 198 0.94 10.63 23.55
CA SER A 198 -0.49 10.58 23.93
C SER A 198 -1.22 9.33 23.39
N ARG A 199 -0.59 8.61 22.42
CA ARG A 199 -1.03 7.34 21.88
C ARG A 199 -0.27 6.14 22.42
N SER A 200 0.48 6.30 23.52
CA SER A 200 1.35 5.26 24.08
C SER A 200 2.37 4.70 23.07
N ILE A 201 2.79 5.51 22.09
CA ILE A 201 3.81 5.18 21.11
C ILE A 201 5.08 5.95 21.44
N THR A 202 6.18 5.26 21.74
CA THR A 202 7.46 5.91 22.01
C THR A 202 8.05 6.45 20.70
N PRO A 203 8.23 7.80 20.56
CA PRO A 203 8.84 8.38 19.38
C PRO A 203 10.35 8.14 19.37
N ARG A 204 10.84 7.49 18.32
CA ARG A 204 12.26 7.29 17.99
C ARG A 204 12.59 8.02 16.68
N ILE A 205 12.26 9.30 16.64
CA ILE A 205 12.50 10.18 15.51
C ILE A 205 13.89 10.80 15.69
N ALA A 206 14.66 10.83 14.60
CA ALA A 206 15.99 11.46 14.62
C ALA A 206 15.89 12.96 14.94
N ARG A 207 16.77 13.47 15.79
CA ARG A 207 16.80 14.89 16.16
C ARG A 207 17.66 15.68 15.18
N ARG A 208 17.15 16.84 14.77
CA ARG A 208 17.91 17.79 13.96
C ARG A 208 19.08 18.32 14.78
N GLY A 209 20.28 18.35 14.17
CA GLY A 209 21.50 18.90 14.81
C GLY A 209 22.19 18.01 15.85
N ILE A 210 21.58 16.89 16.29
CA ILE A 210 22.13 16.05 17.36
C ILE A 210 22.61 14.69 16.88
N GLU A 211 21.87 14.04 15.98
CA GLU A 211 22.17 12.65 15.57
C GLU A 211 22.97 12.57 14.28
N SER A 212 24.06 11.78 14.31
CA SER A 212 24.85 11.48 13.10
C SER A 212 24.09 10.54 12.17
N SER A 213 24.32 10.66 10.85
CA SER A 213 23.75 9.80 9.83
C SER A 213 24.11 8.32 10.01
N GLN A 214 25.27 8.03 10.65
CA GLN A 214 25.78 6.65 10.83
C GLN A 214 24.97 5.81 11.81
N ARG A 215 24.36 6.40 12.86
CA ARG A 215 23.55 5.65 13.84
C ARG A 215 22.09 5.46 13.42
N LEU A 216 21.59 6.31 12.55
CA LEU A 216 20.19 6.28 12.07
C LEU A 216 19.88 5.10 11.14
N GLY A 217 20.88 4.59 10.41
CA GLY A 217 20.71 3.49 9.44
C GLY A 217 20.24 2.17 10.06
N HIS A 218 20.61 1.90 11.32
CA HIS A 218 20.41 0.60 11.97
C HIS A 218 18.92 0.14 12.12
N HIS A 219 17.96 1.06 12.06
CA HIS A 219 16.55 0.70 12.22
C HIS A 219 15.68 1.13 11.04
N ARG A 220 16.19 1.99 10.17
CA ARG A 220 15.47 2.51 9.00
C ARG A 220 15.60 1.63 7.76
N TRP A 221 16.69 0.85 7.64
CA TRP A 221 16.89 -0.05 6.50
C TRP A 221 15.67 -0.95 6.22
N THR A 222 14.86 -1.24 7.25
CA THR A 222 13.63 -2.04 7.10
C THR A 222 12.58 -1.37 6.22
N VAL A 223 12.33 -0.07 6.38
CA VAL A 223 11.37 0.65 5.54
C VAL A 223 11.95 0.93 4.16
N GLU A 224 13.25 1.19 4.05
CA GLU A 224 13.96 1.34 2.77
C GLU A 224 13.88 0.03 1.96
N ARG A 225 14.09 -1.11 2.60
CA ARG A 225 13.87 -2.43 2.00
C ARG A 225 12.43 -2.61 1.53
N THR A 226 11.44 -2.14 2.30
CA THR A 226 10.04 -2.20 1.89
C THR A 226 9.78 -1.34 0.67
N VAL A 227 10.36 -0.15 0.60
CA VAL A 227 10.32 0.68 -0.62
C VAL A 227 10.90 -0.08 -1.82
N ALA A 228 12.03 -0.79 -1.63
CA ALA A 228 12.58 -1.65 -2.68
C ALA A 228 11.62 -2.79 -3.08
N TRP A 229 10.89 -3.39 -2.12
CA TRP A 229 9.86 -4.38 -2.45
C TRP A 229 8.68 -3.79 -3.24
N PHE A 230 8.29 -2.53 -2.94
CA PHE A 230 7.29 -1.80 -3.75
C PHE A 230 7.74 -1.60 -5.18
N ALA A 231 9.05 -1.42 -5.42
CA ALA A 231 9.62 -1.35 -6.76
C ALA A 231 9.44 -2.66 -7.57
N GLY A 232 9.23 -3.81 -6.92
CA GLY A 232 8.81 -5.05 -7.57
C GLY A 232 7.44 -4.97 -8.25
N CYS A 233 6.62 -3.97 -7.90
CA CYS A 233 5.40 -3.60 -8.60
C CYS A 233 5.70 -2.44 -9.56
N ARG A 234 6.18 -2.76 -10.77
CA ARG A 234 6.69 -1.78 -11.75
C ARG A 234 5.70 -0.67 -12.11
N ARG A 235 4.39 -0.90 -11.90
CA ARG A 235 3.38 0.13 -12.06
C ARG A 235 3.58 1.33 -11.12
N LEU A 236 4.26 1.14 -10.00
CA LEU A 236 4.57 2.20 -9.04
C LEU A 236 5.84 2.98 -9.35
N HIS A 237 6.70 2.56 -10.32
CA HIS A 237 7.91 3.31 -10.71
C HIS A 237 7.60 4.70 -11.24
N ARG A 238 6.41 4.87 -11.85
CA ARG A 238 5.91 6.13 -12.35
C ARG A 238 4.40 6.15 -12.21
N ARG A 239 3.86 7.23 -11.69
CA ARG A 239 2.41 7.40 -11.60
C ARG A 239 1.84 7.82 -12.96
N TYR A 240 0.94 7.01 -13.51
CA TYR A 240 0.16 7.30 -14.72
C TYR A 240 -1.29 7.66 -14.39
N GLU A 241 -1.75 7.37 -13.20
CA GLU A 241 -3.11 7.53 -12.72
C GLU A 241 -3.40 9.00 -12.38
N ARG A 242 -4.40 9.60 -13.07
CA ARG A 242 -4.86 10.95 -12.72
C ARG A 242 -5.62 10.97 -11.39
N LYS A 243 -6.40 9.91 -11.12
CA LYS A 243 -7.13 9.76 -9.86
C LYS A 243 -6.21 9.26 -8.76
N ALA A 244 -6.19 9.97 -7.61
CA ALA A 244 -5.40 9.59 -6.47
C ALA A 244 -5.80 8.20 -5.93
N GLU A 245 -7.10 7.89 -5.92
CA GLU A 245 -7.62 6.60 -5.49
C GLU A 245 -7.06 5.42 -6.29
N HIS A 246 -6.83 5.59 -7.61
CA HIS A 246 -6.26 4.54 -8.45
C HIS A 246 -4.77 4.33 -8.16
N PHE A 247 -4.03 5.39 -7.89
CA PHE A 247 -2.62 5.28 -7.50
C PHE A 247 -2.48 4.63 -6.12
N LEU A 248 -3.32 5.03 -5.16
CA LEU A 248 -3.40 4.38 -3.84
C LEU A 248 -3.80 2.90 -3.96
N ALA A 249 -4.70 2.57 -4.90
CA ALA A 249 -5.10 1.19 -5.18
C ALA A 249 -3.90 0.33 -5.60
N PHE A 250 -3.05 0.80 -6.52
CA PHE A 250 -1.83 0.08 -6.89
C PHE A 250 -0.85 -0.06 -5.72
N ALA A 251 -0.69 0.98 -4.89
CA ALA A 251 0.10 0.88 -3.67
C ALA A 251 -0.48 -0.15 -2.68
N GLY A 252 -1.81 -0.21 -2.54
CA GLY A 252 -2.51 -1.22 -1.74
C GLY A 252 -2.34 -2.64 -2.28
N ILE A 253 -2.38 -2.82 -3.61
CA ILE A 253 -2.09 -4.12 -4.25
C ILE A 253 -0.65 -4.55 -3.95
N ALA A 254 0.33 -3.65 -4.09
CA ALA A 254 1.73 -3.94 -3.80
C ALA A 254 1.92 -4.39 -2.34
N ALA A 255 1.35 -3.64 -1.39
CA ALA A 255 1.40 -4.00 0.03
C ALA A 255 0.75 -5.36 0.31
N THR A 256 -0.41 -5.62 -0.29
CA THR A 256 -1.09 -6.91 -0.18
C THR A 256 -0.21 -8.05 -0.66
N LEU A 257 0.42 -7.91 -1.84
CA LEU A 257 1.30 -8.94 -2.40
C LEU A 257 2.56 -9.16 -1.56
N ILE A 258 3.14 -8.10 -0.99
CA ILE A 258 4.29 -8.19 -0.07
C ILE A 258 3.90 -9.00 1.18
N CYS A 259 2.79 -8.62 1.83
CA CYS A 259 2.28 -9.31 3.01
C CYS A 259 1.86 -10.74 2.70
N TYR A 260 1.18 -10.99 1.57
CA TYR A 260 0.75 -12.32 1.18
C TYR A 260 1.93 -13.27 0.91
N ARG A 261 3.01 -12.80 0.28
CA ARG A 261 4.23 -13.60 0.10
C ARG A 261 4.85 -14.03 1.43
N ARG A 262 4.69 -13.26 2.49
CA ARG A 262 5.10 -13.64 3.85
C ARG A 262 4.15 -14.66 4.45
N LEU A 263 2.86 -14.53 4.18
CA LEU A 263 1.82 -15.45 4.67
C LEU A 263 1.92 -16.85 4.03
N ALA A 264 2.38 -16.92 2.77
CA ALA A 264 2.49 -18.13 1.96
C ALA A 264 3.80 -18.92 2.20
N ARG A 265 4.70 -18.40 3.04
CA ARG A 265 5.92 -19.09 3.52
C ARG A 265 5.62 -19.85 4.81
#